data_ce6bb2d58e0637956730bbdbce796fce
#
_entry.id   ce6bb2d58e0637956730bbdbce796fce
#
_cell.length_a   1.000
_cell.length_b   1.000
_cell.length_c   1.000
_cell.angle_alpha   90.00
_cell.angle_beta   90.00
_cell.angle_gamma   90.00
#
_symmetry.space_group_name_H-M   'P 1'
#
loop_
_entity.id
_entity.type
_entity.pdbx_description
1 polymer ?
#
loop_
_entity_poly.entity_id
_entity_poly.type
_entity_poly.pdbx_seq_one_letter_code
_entity_poly.pdbx_strand_id
1 'polypeptide(L)'
;MLSASLLNKSYTCLMTSKWQKLTLFYDGACPLCQAEILFLSGRNEASLLDFIDINSERYDPQAVGVSCEQALAAMYGQYADGTLIHGVTVFSEAYQRANLPFLAGMFSRPALQPILRVSYQFFAKNRHTISRVFGPSALRLVKARAQKVGI
;
A
#
# COMPACT_ATOMS: atom_id res chain seq x y z
N MET A 1 -43.93 13.09 -5.91
CA MET A 1 -42.99 13.47 -4.86
C MET A 1 -42.17 12.30 -4.32
N LEU A 2 -41.62 11.47 -5.19
CA LEU A 2 -40.84 10.28 -4.80
C LEU A 2 -39.68 10.09 -5.80
N SER A 3 -38.64 10.87 -5.75
CA SER A 3 -37.48 10.59 -6.60
C SER A 3 -36.10 11.22 -6.21
N ALA A 4 -36.05 12.12 -5.27
CA ALA A 4 -34.78 12.77 -4.92
C ALA A 4 -33.91 11.91 -3.99
N SER A 5 -34.50 10.99 -3.22
CA SER A 5 -33.81 10.18 -2.20
C SER A 5 -33.05 8.97 -2.78
N LEU A 6 -33.51 8.41 -3.90
CA LEU A 6 -32.90 7.21 -4.50
C LEU A 6 -31.71 7.55 -5.42
N LEU A 7 -31.74 8.70 -6.06
CA LEU A 7 -30.63 9.17 -6.91
C LEU A 7 -29.39 9.52 -6.10
N ASN A 8 -29.57 10.06 -4.89
CA ASN A 8 -28.43 10.43 -4.02
C ASN A 8 -27.68 9.20 -3.47
N LYS A 9 -28.37 8.09 -3.27
CA LYS A 9 -27.78 6.85 -2.74
C LYS A 9 -26.87 6.14 -3.76
N SER A 10 -27.23 6.22 -5.05
CA SER A 10 -26.43 5.62 -6.13
C SER A 10 -25.14 6.41 -6.42
N TYR A 11 -25.20 7.73 -6.37
CA TYR A 11 -24.01 8.58 -6.54
C TYR A 11 -23.05 8.47 -5.34
N THR A 12 -23.57 8.32 -4.13
CA THR A 12 -22.75 8.12 -2.92
C THR A 12 -22.02 6.77 -2.97
N CYS A 13 -22.62 5.72 -3.50
CA CYS A 13 -21.99 4.41 -3.62
C CYS A 13 -20.85 4.39 -4.65
N LEU A 14 -20.98 5.14 -5.77
CA LEU A 14 -19.94 5.24 -6.79
C LEU A 14 -18.76 6.16 -6.38
N MET A 15 -19.02 7.16 -5.55
CA MET A 15 -17.98 8.04 -5.02
C MET A 15 -17.19 7.42 -3.88
N THR A 16 -17.81 6.53 -3.08
CA THR A 16 -17.17 5.89 -1.92
C THR A 16 -16.12 4.85 -2.31
N SER A 17 -16.23 4.20 -3.47
CA SER A 17 -15.28 3.15 -3.86
C SER A 17 -13.88 3.71 -4.17
N LYS A 18 -13.78 4.92 -4.70
CA LYS A 18 -12.51 5.54 -5.06
C LYS A 18 -11.67 5.97 -3.84
N TRP A 19 -12.32 6.18 -2.70
CA TRP A 19 -11.70 6.71 -1.48
C TRP A 19 -11.88 5.76 -0.29
N GLN A 20 -12.13 4.49 -0.53
CA GLN A 20 -12.10 3.49 0.52
C GLN A 20 -10.72 3.44 1.19
N LYS A 21 -10.72 3.29 2.50
CA LYS A 21 -9.50 3.04 3.26
C LYS A 21 -8.83 1.76 2.76
N LEU A 22 -7.53 1.81 2.58
CA LEU A 22 -6.70 0.70 2.15
C LEU A 22 -5.74 0.32 3.27
N THR A 23 -5.83 -0.90 3.75
CA THR A 23 -4.88 -1.49 4.69
C THR A 23 -3.77 -2.18 3.91
N LEU A 24 -2.52 -1.82 4.18
CA LEU A 24 -1.33 -2.42 3.58
C LEU A 24 -0.70 -3.42 4.55
N PHE A 25 -0.45 -4.64 4.09
CA PHE A 25 0.24 -5.67 4.84
C PHE A 25 1.72 -5.70 4.42
N TYR A 26 2.61 -5.44 5.36
CA TYR A 26 4.05 -5.31 5.08
C TYR A 26 4.91 -6.15 6.01
N ASP A 27 6.10 -6.50 5.57
CA ASP A 27 7.09 -7.19 6.37
C ASP A 27 7.89 -6.20 7.21
N GLY A 28 7.58 -6.13 8.50
CA GLY A 28 8.28 -5.27 9.44
C GLY A 28 9.74 -5.67 9.71
N ALA A 29 10.15 -6.88 9.35
CA ALA A 29 11.54 -7.31 9.42
C ALA A 29 12.39 -6.83 8.22
N CYS A 30 11.74 -6.27 7.18
CA CYS A 30 12.40 -5.78 5.98
C CYS A 30 12.66 -4.26 6.08
N PRO A 31 13.90 -3.78 6.22
CA PRO A 31 14.19 -2.34 6.34
C PRO A 31 13.70 -1.49 5.17
N LEU A 32 13.72 -2.04 3.94
CA LEU A 32 13.23 -1.33 2.78
C LEU A 32 11.70 -1.21 2.79
N CYS A 33 10.99 -2.25 3.22
CA CYS A 33 9.55 -2.22 3.42
C CYS A 33 9.17 -1.21 4.52
N GLN A 34 9.91 -1.18 5.62
CA GLN A 34 9.73 -0.17 6.67
C GLN A 34 9.92 1.26 6.13
N ALA A 35 10.93 1.49 5.29
CA ALA A 35 11.18 2.80 4.68
C ALA A 35 10.00 3.26 3.82
N GLU A 36 9.42 2.36 3.02
CA GLU A 36 8.23 2.63 2.21
C GLU A 36 7.01 2.97 3.07
N ILE A 37 6.76 2.20 4.12
CA ILE A 37 5.64 2.45 5.03
C ILE A 37 5.80 3.79 5.76
N LEU A 38 7.00 4.13 6.23
CA LEU A 38 7.27 5.43 6.84
C LEU A 38 7.08 6.58 5.84
N PHE A 39 7.48 6.40 4.60
CA PHE A 39 7.28 7.38 3.53
C PHE A 39 5.78 7.62 3.26
N LEU A 40 4.99 6.55 3.16
CA LEU A 40 3.54 6.62 2.95
C LEU A 40 2.81 7.18 4.18
N SER A 41 3.20 6.77 5.39
CA SER A 41 2.57 7.25 6.63
C SER A 41 2.75 8.75 6.84
N GLY A 42 3.92 9.29 6.48
CA GLY A 42 4.18 10.73 6.50
C GLY A 42 3.38 11.55 5.48
N ARG A 43 2.66 10.90 4.57
CA ARG A 43 1.81 11.52 3.53
C ARG A 43 0.34 11.09 3.64
N ASN A 44 -0.03 10.41 4.70
CA ASN A 44 -1.38 9.90 4.93
C ASN A 44 -2.29 10.93 5.62
N GLU A 45 -2.27 12.17 5.13
CA GLU A 45 -3.05 13.28 5.71
C GLU A 45 -4.55 13.01 5.73
N ALA A 46 -5.06 12.34 4.69
CA ALA A 46 -6.47 11.97 4.60
C ALA A 46 -6.85 10.73 5.43
N SER A 47 -5.90 10.09 6.11
CA SER A 47 -6.11 8.86 6.88
C SER A 47 -6.76 7.72 6.08
N LEU A 48 -6.46 7.65 4.78
CA LEU A 48 -6.97 6.65 3.85
C LEU A 48 -6.10 5.39 3.77
N LEU A 49 -4.94 5.40 4.44
CA LEU A 49 -4.04 4.25 4.54
C LEU A 49 -3.99 3.74 5.98
N ASP A 50 -3.98 2.43 6.12
CA ASP A 50 -3.63 1.74 7.36
C ASP A 50 -2.47 0.77 7.09
N PHE A 51 -1.70 0.44 8.11
CA PHE A 51 -0.49 -0.36 7.96
C PHE A 51 -0.46 -1.46 9.02
N ILE A 52 -0.34 -2.71 8.59
CA ILE A 52 -0.25 -3.86 9.47
C ILE A 52 1.02 -4.64 9.14
N ASP A 53 1.89 -4.75 10.13
CA ASP A 53 3.04 -5.64 10.07
C ASP A 53 2.56 -7.08 10.18
N ILE A 54 2.89 -7.90 9.17
CA ILE A 54 2.52 -9.32 9.12
C ILE A 54 3.19 -10.17 10.21
N ASN A 55 4.22 -9.63 10.86
CA ASN A 55 4.90 -10.26 12.00
C ASN A 55 4.28 -9.86 13.35
N SER A 56 3.28 -8.98 13.36
CA SER A 56 2.61 -8.52 14.58
C SER A 56 1.35 -9.33 14.89
N GLU A 57 0.91 -9.29 16.14
CA GLU A 57 -0.35 -9.91 16.58
C GLU A 57 -1.61 -9.30 15.92
N ARG A 58 -1.48 -8.13 15.29
CA ARG A 58 -2.57 -7.48 14.54
C ARG A 58 -2.87 -8.19 13.20
N TYR A 59 -1.97 -9.01 12.71
CA TYR A 59 -2.16 -9.74 11.47
C TYR A 59 -2.78 -11.10 11.73
N ASP A 60 -4.00 -11.30 11.28
CA ASP A 60 -4.69 -12.59 11.34
C ASP A 60 -4.87 -13.15 9.92
N PRO A 61 -4.08 -14.17 9.53
CA PRO A 61 -4.16 -14.79 8.21
C PRO A 61 -5.54 -15.37 7.87
N GLN A 62 -6.29 -15.83 8.87
CA GLN A 62 -7.62 -16.39 8.65
C GLN A 62 -8.65 -15.30 8.39
N ALA A 63 -8.59 -14.21 9.14
CA ALA A 63 -9.49 -13.07 8.95
C ALA A 63 -9.23 -12.34 7.61
N VAL A 64 -7.96 -12.22 7.22
CA VAL A 64 -7.56 -11.56 5.96
C VAL A 64 -7.74 -12.49 4.75
N GLY A 65 -7.61 -13.79 4.93
CA GLY A 65 -7.63 -14.79 3.84
C GLY A 65 -6.31 -14.88 3.06
N VAL A 66 -5.21 -14.40 3.64
CA VAL A 66 -3.86 -14.45 3.06
C VAL A 66 -2.91 -15.05 4.09
N SER A 67 -2.22 -16.14 3.73
CA SER A 67 -1.24 -16.75 4.64
C SER A 67 -0.01 -15.83 4.84
N CYS A 68 0.70 -16.02 5.95
CA CYS A 68 1.97 -15.32 6.19
C CYS A 68 2.96 -15.55 5.05
N GLU A 69 3.02 -16.77 4.50
CA GLU A 69 3.90 -17.09 3.38
C GLU A 69 3.53 -16.32 2.12
N GLN A 70 2.24 -16.20 1.79
CA GLN A 70 1.75 -15.41 0.68
C GLN A 70 2.05 -13.92 0.87
N ALA A 71 1.80 -13.39 2.06
CA ALA A 71 2.09 -12.00 2.41
C ALA A 71 3.59 -11.69 2.41
N LEU A 72 4.42 -12.69 2.71
CA LEU A 72 5.86 -12.61 2.54
C LEU A 72 6.29 -12.67 1.05
N ALA A 73 5.61 -13.39 0.20
CA ALA A 73 5.96 -13.54 -1.22
C ALA A 73 5.56 -12.31 -2.05
N ALA A 74 4.50 -11.59 -1.66
CA ALA A 74 4.00 -10.43 -2.37
C ALA A 74 3.37 -9.43 -1.40
N MET A 75 3.40 -8.14 -1.75
CA MET A 75 2.68 -7.13 -0.99
C MET A 75 1.18 -7.25 -1.24
N TYR A 76 0.40 -7.30 -0.18
CA TYR A 76 -1.06 -7.32 -0.22
C TYR A 76 -1.64 -6.04 0.36
N GLY A 77 -2.80 -5.67 -0.14
CA GLY A 77 -3.64 -4.62 0.41
C GLY A 77 -5.09 -5.08 0.49
N GLN A 78 -5.83 -4.57 1.44
CA GLN A 78 -7.24 -4.86 1.64
C GLN A 78 -8.03 -3.57 1.76
N TYR A 79 -9.06 -3.43 0.94
CA TYR A 79 -10.01 -2.34 1.06
C TYR A 79 -10.94 -2.52 2.26
N ALA A 80 -11.62 -1.44 2.66
CA ALA A 80 -12.56 -1.47 3.78
C ALA A 80 -13.73 -2.45 3.58
N ASP A 81 -14.08 -2.79 2.34
CA ASP A 81 -15.10 -3.79 2.00
C ASP A 81 -14.59 -5.24 2.03
N GLY A 82 -13.31 -5.45 2.36
CA GLY A 82 -12.66 -6.75 2.41
C GLY A 82 -12.02 -7.21 1.10
N THR A 83 -12.19 -6.46 0.00
CA THR A 83 -11.57 -6.81 -1.29
C THR A 83 -10.05 -6.76 -1.19
N LEU A 84 -9.39 -7.84 -1.62
CA LEU A 84 -7.93 -7.97 -1.64
C LEU A 84 -7.34 -7.54 -2.98
N ILE A 85 -6.23 -6.86 -2.91
CA ILE A 85 -5.34 -6.57 -4.05
C ILE A 85 -3.91 -6.97 -3.71
N HIS A 86 -3.08 -7.24 -4.71
CA HIS A 86 -1.69 -7.62 -4.48
C HIS A 86 -0.75 -7.11 -5.57
N GLY A 87 0.54 -7.10 -5.28
CA GLY A 87 1.60 -6.75 -6.21
C GLY A 87 1.63 -5.26 -6.58
N VAL A 88 1.86 -4.97 -7.85
CA VAL A 88 2.05 -3.60 -8.37
C VAL A 88 0.83 -2.71 -8.15
N THR A 89 -0.36 -3.30 -8.19
CA THR A 89 -1.63 -2.57 -7.98
C THR A 89 -1.70 -1.94 -6.59
N VAL A 90 -1.16 -2.60 -5.57
CA VAL A 90 -1.13 -2.07 -4.20
C VAL A 90 -0.40 -0.74 -4.13
N PHE A 91 0.74 -0.63 -4.83
CA PHE A 91 1.53 0.61 -4.87
C PHE A 91 0.77 1.74 -5.59
N SER A 92 0.15 1.45 -6.72
CA SER A 92 -0.68 2.43 -7.43
C SER A 92 -1.77 3.01 -6.54
N GLU A 93 -2.52 2.14 -5.86
CA GLU A 93 -3.62 2.50 -4.97
C GLU A 93 -3.13 3.23 -3.70
N ALA A 94 -1.99 2.81 -3.15
CA ALA A 94 -1.38 3.47 -1.99
C ALA A 94 -0.90 4.88 -2.34
N TYR A 95 -0.22 5.05 -3.47
CA TYR A 95 0.28 6.37 -3.90
C TYR A 95 -0.86 7.34 -4.24
N GLN A 96 -1.99 6.85 -4.77
CA GLN A 96 -3.17 7.71 -4.96
C GLN A 96 -3.66 8.28 -3.62
N ARG A 97 -3.74 7.44 -2.58
CA ARG A 97 -4.21 7.82 -1.24
C ARG A 97 -3.21 8.69 -0.48
N ALA A 98 -1.94 8.55 -0.79
CA ALA A 98 -0.86 9.38 -0.25
C ALA A 98 -0.67 10.71 -1.00
N ASN A 99 -1.60 11.08 -1.90
CA ASN A 99 -1.53 12.27 -2.74
C ASN A 99 -0.24 12.37 -3.58
N LEU A 100 0.15 11.26 -4.19
CA LEU A 100 1.31 11.12 -5.07
C LEU A 100 0.86 10.73 -6.50
N PRO A 101 0.15 11.63 -7.22
CA PRO A 101 -0.49 11.29 -8.50
C PRO A 101 0.49 10.89 -9.59
N PHE A 102 1.71 11.42 -9.56
CA PHE A 102 2.75 11.05 -10.52
C PHE A 102 3.17 9.58 -10.35
N LEU A 103 3.46 9.16 -9.11
CA LEU A 103 3.84 7.77 -8.81
C LEU A 103 2.65 6.83 -9.08
N ALA A 104 1.46 7.21 -8.62
CA ALA A 104 0.25 6.44 -8.89
C ALA A 104 0.02 6.24 -10.41
N GLY A 105 0.16 7.31 -11.18
CA GLY A 105 0.04 7.27 -12.64
C GLY A 105 1.10 6.41 -13.31
N MET A 106 2.34 6.43 -12.82
CA MET A 106 3.42 5.60 -13.32
C MET A 106 3.09 4.09 -13.10
N PHE A 107 2.66 3.73 -11.90
CA PHE A 107 2.30 2.35 -11.56
C PHE A 107 0.99 1.88 -12.22
N SER A 108 0.14 2.79 -12.67
CA SER A 108 -1.13 2.47 -13.35
C SER A 108 -1.00 2.36 -14.87
N ARG A 109 0.11 2.79 -15.48
CA ARG A 109 0.25 2.83 -16.95
C ARG A 109 0.35 1.43 -17.55
N PRO A 110 -0.54 1.05 -18.49
CA PRO A 110 -0.53 -0.28 -19.12
C PRO A 110 0.81 -0.59 -19.80
N ALA A 111 1.43 0.40 -20.44
CA ALA A 111 2.71 0.24 -21.13
C ALA A 111 3.88 -0.10 -20.18
N LEU A 112 3.82 0.34 -18.91
CA LEU A 112 4.84 0.07 -17.91
C LEU A 112 4.55 -1.20 -17.07
N GLN A 113 3.33 -1.72 -17.12
CA GLN A 113 2.90 -2.87 -16.33
C GLN A 113 3.80 -4.10 -16.49
N PRO A 114 4.20 -4.53 -17.72
CA PRO A 114 5.07 -5.70 -17.85
C PRO A 114 6.44 -5.48 -17.20
N ILE A 115 7.02 -4.30 -17.34
CA ILE A 115 8.32 -3.95 -16.76
C ILE A 115 8.19 -3.88 -15.23
N LEU A 116 7.15 -3.24 -14.73
CA LEU A 116 6.89 -3.11 -13.28
C LEU A 116 6.65 -4.48 -12.64
N ARG A 117 5.93 -5.39 -13.31
CA ARG A 117 5.70 -6.75 -12.82
C ARG A 117 7.00 -7.54 -12.72
N VAL A 118 7.84 -7.51 -13.76
CA VAL A 118 9.12 -8.22 -13.76
C VAL A 118 10.05 -7.64 -12.70
N SER A 119 10.14 -6.31 -12.61
CA SER A 119 10.95 -5.63 -11.58
C SER A 119 10.47 -5.96 -10.18
N TYR A 120 9.15 -5.97 -9.98
CA TYR A 120 8.53 -6.32 -8.71
C TYR A 120 8.79 -7.78 -8.33
N GLN A 121 8.62 -8.72 -9.26
CA GLN A 121 8.89 -10.14 -9.02
C GLN A 121 10.37 -10.39 -8.69
N PHE A 122 11.27 -9.71 -9.40
CA PHE A 122 12.70 -9.75 -9.11
C PHE A 122 13.00 -9.20 -7.71
N PHE A 123 12.42 -8.06 -7.38
CA PHE A 123 12.53 -7.47 -6.04
C PHE A 123 11.95 -8.40 -4.97
N ALA A 124 10.72 -8.90 -5.14
CA ALA A 124 10.06 -9.76 -4.16
C ALA A 124 10.86 -11.04 -3.89
N LYS A 125 11.46 -11.63 -4.95
CA LYS A 125 12.30 -12.81 -4.83
C LYS A 125 13.63 -12.55 -4.13
N ASN A 126 14.22 -11.37 -4.35
CA ASN A 126 15.55 -11.00 -3.82
C ASN A 126 15.48 -9.96 -2.70
N ARG A 127 14.28 -9.66 -2.19
CA ARG A 127 14.04 -8.54 -1.28
C ARG A 127 14.93 -8.57 -0.03
N HIS A 128 15.19 -9.75 0.54
CA HIS A 128 16.06 -9.85 1.72
C HIS A 128 17.49 -9.44 1.42
N THR A 129 18.02 -9.82 0.26
CA THR A 129 19.37 -9.42 -0.18
C THR A 129 19.40 -7.94 -0.51
N ILE A 130 18.45 -7.45 -1.30
CA ILE A 130 18.34 -6.04 -1.69
C ILE A 130 18.11 -5.16 -0.45
N SER A 131 17.21 -5.59 0.43
CA SER A 131 16.89 -4.86 1.66
C SER A 131 18.06 -4.83 2.64
N ARG A 132 18.88 -5.87 2.70
CA ARG A 132 20.08 -5.89 3.54
C ARG A 132 21.11 -4.88 3.08
N VAL A 133 21.27 -4.67 1.77
CA VAL A 133 22.25 -3.74 1.19
C VAL A 133 21.74 -2.30 1.21
N PHE A 134 20.52 -2.06 0.71
CA PHE A 134 19.98 -0.72 0.50
C PHE A 134 19.02 -0.26 1.59
N GLY A 135 18.38 -1.19 2.30
CA GLY A 135 17.35 -0.91 3.30
C GLY A 135 17.80 0.01 4.42
N PRO A 136 18.96 -0.21 5.07
CA PRO A 136 19.43 0.66 6.15
C PRO A 136 19.64 2.11 5.71
N SER A 137 20.16 2.32 4.50
CA SER A 137 20.37 3.66 3.93
C SER A 137 19.04 4.34 3.59
N ALA A 138 18.12 3.62 2.97
CA ALA A 138 16.77 4.12 2.66
C ALA A 138 16.01 4.48 3.94
N LEU A 139 16.05 3.60 4.94
CA LEU A 139 15.38 3.82 6.21
C LEU A 139 15.95 5.04 6.96
N ARG A 140 17.27 5.21 6.98
CA ARG A 140 17.93 6.40 7.56
C ARG A 140 17.49 7.68 6.86
N LEU A 141 17.43 7.68 5.53
CA LEU A 141 17.04 8.83 4.74
C LEU A 141 15.59 9.25 5.04
N VAL A 142 14.66 8.28 5.09
CA VAL A 142 13.25 8.56 5.38
C VAL A 142 13.07 9.05 6.82
N LYS A 143 13.73 8.42 7.80
CA LYS A 143 13.71 8.87 9.20
C LYS A 143 14.25 10.28 9.36
N ALA A 144 15.38 10.61 8.71
CA ALA A 144 15.95 11.95 8.76
C ALA A 144 15.01 13.01 8.16
N ARG A 145 14.28 12.68 7.10
CA ARG A 145 13.26 13.58 6.53
C ARG A 145 12.05 13.74 7.45
N ALA A 146 11.56 12.66 8.04
CA ALA A 146 10.45 12.71 8.99
C ALA A 146 10.77 13.60 10.20
N GLN A 147 11.97 13.51 10.75
CA GLN A 147 12.43 14.37 11.85
C GLN A 147 12.51 15.86 11.47
N LYS A 148 12.88 16.19 10.21
CA LYS A 148 12.91 17.59 9.75
C LYS A 148 11.52 18.20 9.55
N VAL A 149 10.51 17.39 9.31
CA VAL A 149 9.11 17.83 9.10
C VAL A 149 8.31 17.84 10.39
N GLY A 150 8.88 17.36 11.51
CA GLY A 150 8.24 17.40 12.83
C GLY A 150 7.13 16.36 13.01
N ILE A 151 7.21 15.24 12.29
CA ILE A 151 6.29 14.09 12.41
C ILE A 151 6.98 13.00 13.23
#